data_1d6a8f1bb78c344e0e1ae028512b8bc5
#
_entry.id   1d6a8f1bb78c344e0e1ae028512b8bc5
#
_cell.length_a   1.000
_cell.length_b   1.000
_cell.length_c   1.000
_cell.angle_alpha   90.00
_cell.angle_beta   90.00
_cell.angle_gamma   90.00
#
_symmetry.space_group_name_H-M   'P 1'
#
loop_
_entity.id
_entity.type
_entity.pdbx_description
1 polymer ?
#
loop_
_entity_poly.entity_id
_entity_poly.type
_entity_poly.pdbx_seq_one_letter_code
_entity_poly.pdbx_strand_id
1 'polypeptide(L)'
;EALGDGGIYFRCLKFFNKLYQYDLLDPDSSTQGYMDSAADYKDGAALFGILNYIGSDLYNTDERISKGKAMYPLVSDDMNILTYGLNLYGGSRIISISSETRYPELCMKIINWMATPEGRMICEYGPRGVTWDYDENGKPYLTELGLACKEDMNTQMSGGYSGTFADGTNKMDYVTWDLDAANPDSNGETYNYATWASYNKMHTSYILDNWKEFTGFGSPYDYMESRPHCVIVSIDYSPMPMGEELLQKWEQVSGIITEYSWKAIYARSDKEFDAIVAEMKTKAAASGYNECVEYSLQEAARRKAAEDEVYSD
;
A
#
# COMPACT_ATOMS: atom_id res chain seq x y z
N GLU A 1 -16.89 -16.28 -2.22
CA GLU A 1 -16.68 -17.09 -3.44
C GLU A 1 -16.42 -16.17 -4.63
N ALA A 2 -15.17 -16.14 -5.13
CA ALA A 2 -14.76 -15.20 -6.18
C ALA A 2 -15.60 -15.34 -7.46
N LEU A 3 -15.91 -16.57 -7.87
CA LEU A 3 -16.68 -16.85 -9.09
C LEU A 3 -18.19 -17.06 -8.85
N GLY A 4 -18.72 -16.68 -7.68
CA GLY A 4 -20.15 -16.71 -7.39
C GLY A 4 -20.93 -15.69 -8.21
N ASP A 5 -22.17 -16.05 -8.61
CA ASP A 5 -23.03 -15.14 -9.36
C ASP A 5 -23.37 -13.88 -8.54
N GLY A 6 -23.24 -12.70 -9.18
CA GLY A 6 -23.46 -11.41 -8.53
C GLY A 6 -22.40 -11.02 -7.52
N GLY A 7 -21.32 -11.78 -7.39
CA GLY A 7 -20.21 -11.50 -6.48
C GLY A 7 -19.45 -10.22 -6.83
N ILE A 8 -18.76 -9.69 -5.83
CA ILE A 8 -18.00 -8.43 -5.95
C ILE A 8 -16.93 -8.50 -7.04
N TYR A 9 -16.32 -9.68 -7.24
CA TYR A 9 -15.28 -9.90 -8.23
C TYR A 9 -15.79 -9.59 -9.66
N PHE A 10 -16.93 -10.17 -10.05
CA PHE A 10 -17.50 -9.90 -11.38
C PHE A 10 -18.02 -8.48 -11.53
N ARG A 11 -18.47 -7.86 -10.46
CA ARG A 11 -18.84 -6.44 -10.46
C ARG A 11 -17.61 -5.57 -10.75
N CYS A 12 -16.46 -5.88 -10.14
CA CYS A 12 -15.19 -5.20 -10.41
C CYS A 12 -14.74 -5.41 -11.86
N LEU A 13 -14.75 -6.65 -12.37
CA LEU A 13 -14.42 -6.91 -13.77
C LEU A 13 -15.34 -6.14 -14.72
N LYS A 14 -16.63 -6.09 -14.42
CA LYS A 14 -17.60 -5.34 -15.23
C LYS A 14 -17.35 -3.85 -15.21
N PHE A 15 -16.97 -3.30 -14.06
CA PHE A 15 -16.58 -1.89 -13.94
C PHE A 15 -15.39 -1.57 -14.86
N PHE A 16 -14.30 -2.34 -14.78
CA PHE A 16 -13.14 -2.12 -15.66
C PHE A 16 -13.47 -2.38 -17.13
N ASN A 17 -14.31 -3.36 -17.44
CA ASN A 17 -14.81 -3.56 -18.80
C ASN A 17 -15.58 -2.34 -19.33
N LYS A 18 -16.38 -1.68 -18.50
CA LYS A 18 -17.04 -0.42 -18.88
C LYS A 18 -16.04 0.71 -19.12
N LEU A 19 -15.02 0.83 -18.29
CA LEU A 19 -13.95 1.80 -18.54
C LEU A 19 -13.28 1.52 -19.90
N TYR A 20 -12.99 0.25 -20.21
CA TYR A 20 -12.43 -0.13 -21.50
C TYR A 20 -13.37 0.20 -22.67
N GLN A 21 -14.66 -0.12 -22.58
CA GLN A 21 -15.65 0.17 -23.62
C GLN A 21 -15.83 1.68 -23.87
N TYR A 22 -15.49 2.54 -22.88
CA TYR A 22 -15.52 3.99 -23.00
C TYR A 22 -14.17 4.64 -23.31
N ASP A 23 -13.17 3.84 -23.66
CA ASP A 23 -11.78 4.29 -23.93
C ASP A 23 -11.16 5.05 -22.75
N LEU A 24 -11.51 4.64 -21.51
CA LEU A 24 -11.01 5.23 -20.26
C LEU A 24 -10.00 4.33 -19.53
N LEU A 25 -9.79 3.12 -20.00
CA LEU A 25 -8.79 2.19 -19.46
C LEU A 25 -7.57 2.18 -20.38
N ASP A 26 -6.38 2.29 -19.78
CA ASP A 26 -5.13 2.13 -20.52
C ASP A 26 -5.09 0.75 -21.20
N PRO A 27 -4.87 0.69 -22.51
CA PRO A 27 -4.86 -0.57 -23.28
C PRO A 27 -3.74 -1.52 -22.84
N ASP A 28 -2.67 -1.00 -22.24
CA ASP A 28 -1.51 -1.78 -21.78
C ASP A 28 -1.62 -2.25 -20.32
N SER A 29 -2.73 -1.92 -19.62
CA SER A 29 -2.95 -2.24 -18.20
C SER A 29 -2.68 -3.70 -17.82
N SER A 30 -2.88 -4.67 -18.75
CA SER A 30 -2.65 -6.09 -18.47
C SER A 30 -1.17 -6.48 -18.40
N THR A 31 -0.29 -5.64 -18.89
CA THR A 31 1.16 -5.88 -18.98
C THR A 31 1.99 -4.89 -18.14
N GLN A 32 1.36 -3.81 -17.68
CA GLN A 32 2.03 -2.82 -16.84
C GLN A 32 2.40 -3.39 -15.48
N GLY A 33 3.62 -3.10 -15.04
CA GLY A 33 4.06 -3.26 -13.67
C GLY A 33 3.86 -1.99 -12.84
N TYR A 34 4.26 -2.06 -11.57
CA TYR A 34 4.18 -0.92 -10.65
C TYR A 34 4.90 0.32 -11.20
N MET A 35 6.10 0.15 -11.75
CA MET A 35 6.92 1.26 -12.24
C MET A 35 6.29 1.95 -13.47
N ASP A 36 5.64 1.19 -14.35
CA ASP A 36 4.94 1.72 -15.52
C ASP A 36 3.74 2.56 -15.07
N SER A 37 2.90 2.00 -14.20
CA SER A 37 1.77 2.73 -13.62
C SER A 37 2.21 3.98 -12.84
N ALA A 38 3.32 3.91 -12.09
CA ALA A 38 3.87 5.05 -11.38
C ALA A 38 4.32 6.17 -12.33
N ALA A 39 4.89 5.82 -13.49
CA ALA A 39 5.24 6.79 -14.52
C ALA A 39 4.00 7.48 -15.10
N ASP A 40 2.92 6.75 -15.38
CA ASP A 40 1.67 7.30 -15.89
C ASP A 40 1.04 8.32 -14.90
N TYR A 41 1.07 8.03 -13.59
CA TYR A 41 0.65 9.01 -12.58
C TYR A 41 1.57 10.21 -12.53
N LYS A 42 2.89 9.98 -12.51
CA LYS A 42 3.88 11.05 -12.48
C LYS A 42 3.78 11.96 -13.70
N ASP A 43 3.48 11.42 -14.87
CA ASP A 43 3.32 12.19 -16.10
C ASP A 43 1.93 12.83 -16.25
N GLY A 44 0.97 12.39 -15.43
CA GLY A 44 -0.41 12.88 -15.45
C GLY A 44 -1.26 12.26 -16.56
N ALA A 45 -0.84 11.10 -17.07
CA ALA A 45 -1.61 10.30 -18.01
C ALA A 45 -2.76 9.56 -17.31
N ALA A 46 -2.56 9.11 -16.07
CA ALA A 46 -3.59 8.52 -15.23
C ALA A 46 -4.33 9.60 -14.43
N LEU A 47 -5.66 9.64 -14.53
CA LEU A 47 -6.53 10.61 -13.84
C LEU A 47 -7.22 10.04 -12.61
N PHE A 48 -7.27 8.72 -12.48
CA PHE A 48 -7.92 8.02 -11.40
C PHE A 48 -7.17 6.74 -11.07
N GLY A 49 -7.09 6.39 -9.81
CA GLY A 49 -6.52 5.13 -9.34
C GLY A 49 -7.16 4.67 -8.05
N ILE A 50 -7.11 3.37 -7.82
CA ILE A 50 -7.63 2.75 -6.60
C ILE A 50 -6.58 2.64 -5.48
N LEU A 51 -5.31 2.91 -5.81
CA LEU A 51 -4.19 2.91 -4.85
C LEU A 51 -3.92 4.34 -4.41
N ASN A 52 -4.28 4.67 -3.17
CA ASN A 52 -4.18 6.02 -2.61
C ASN A 52 -2.73 6.57 -2.60
N TYR A 53 -1.75 5.72 -2.36
CA TYR A 53 -0.34 6.11 -2.25
C TYR A 53 0.37 6.34 -3.59
N ILE A 54 -0.20 5.92 -4.71
CA ILE A 54 0.39 6.19 -6.03
C ILE A 54 -0.08 7.55 -6.56
N GLY A 55 -1.39 7.82 -6.54
CA GLY A 55 -1.97 9.01 -7.17
C GLY A 55 -1.48 10.30 -6.52
N SER A 56 -1.75 10.52 -5.25
CA SER A 56 -1.39 11.75 -4.54
C SER A 56 0.12 11.94 -4.44
N ASP A 57 0.85 10.91 -4.06
CA ASP A 57 2.28 11.02 -3.74
C ASP A 57 3.15 11.25 -4.98
N LEU A 58 2.73 10.74 -6.14
CA LEU A 58 3.50 10.88 -7.38
C LEU A 58 3.03 12.05 -8.25
N TYR A 59 1.75 12.39 -8.20
CA TYR A 59 1.18 13.46 -9.02
C TYR A 59 1.31 14.82 -8.38
N ASN A 60 1.11 14.95 -7.07
CA ASN A 60 1.02 16.22 -6.34
C ASN A 60 2.40 16.86 -6.12
N THR A 61 3.00 17.37 -7.17
CA THR A 61 4.22 18.19 -7.07
C THR A 61 3.86 19.65 -6.81
N ASP A 62 4.76 20.42 -6.19
CA ASP A 62 4.58 21.86 -5.96
C ASP A 62 4.27 22.61 -7.25
N GLU A 63 4.91 22.25 -8.37
CA GLU A 63 4.64 22.84 -9.67
C GLU A 63 3.19 22.60 -10.12
N ARG A 64 2.67 21.40 -9.96
CA ARG A 64 1.27 21.08 -10.34
C ARG A 64 0.28 21.75 -9.41
N ILE A 65 0.54 21.69 -8.12
CA ILE A 65 -0.29 22.34 -7.10
C ILE A 65 -0.39 23.85 -7.38
N SER A 66 0.73 24.51 -7.69
CA SER A 66 0.74 25.94 -8.05
C SER A 66 -0.06 26.26 -9.32
N LYS A 67 -0.20 25.28 -10.22
CA LYS A 67 -1.02 25.36 -11.44
C LYS A 67 -2.48 24.94 -11.25
N GLY A 68 -2.89 24.66 -10.03
CA GLY A 68 -4.25 24.26 -9.73
C GLY A 68 -4.56 22.80 -10.07
N LYS A 69 -3.56 21.92 -10.07
CA LYS A 69 -3.70 20.51 -10.39
C LYS A 69 -3.25 19.67 -9.21
N ALA A 70 -4.15 18.84 -8.69
CA ALA A 70 -3.84 17.88 -7.63
C ALA A 70 -4.77 16.67 -7.70
N MET A 71 -4.34 15.55 -7.14
CA MET A 71 -5.14 14.36 -6.88
C MET A 71 -5.41 14.27 -5.39
N TYR A 72 -6.68 14.12 -5.03
CA TYR A 72 -7.13 13.88 -3.66
C TYR A 72 -8.10 12.71 -3.61
N PRO A 73 -8.24 12.04 -2.46
CA PRO A 73 -9.22 10.99 -2.28
C PRO A 73 -10.63 11.46 -2.62
N LEU A 74 -11.36 10.62 -3.34
CA LEU A 74 -12.78 10.80 -3.54
C LEU A 74 -13.52 10.44 -2.24
N VAL A 75 -14.40 11.33 -1.82
CA VAL A 75 -15.28 11.12 -0.67
C VAL A 75 -16.58 10.50 -1.14
N SER A 76 -17.02 9.41 -0.53
CA SER A 76 -18.28 8.75 -0.81
C SER A 76 -18.92 8.24 0.47
N ASP A 77 -20.24 8.46 0.60
CA ASP A 77 -21.01 7.97 1.74
C ASP A 77 -21.15 6.44 1.76
N ASP A 78 -21.01 5.80 0.60
CA ASP A 78 -21.08 4.35 0.45
C ASP A 78 -19.73 3.64 0.64
N MET A 79 -18.64 4.38 0.88
CA MET A 79 -17.32 3.80 1.01
C MET A 79 -17.13 3.22 2.41
N ASN A 80 -16.78 1.93 2.47
CA ASN A 80 -16.30 1.26 3.67
C ASN A 80 -14.78 1.12 3.59
N ILE A 81 -14.09 1.53 4.64
CA ILE A 81 -12.64 1.42 4.71
C ILE A 81 -12.26 0.03 5.22
N LEU A 82 -11.43 -0.67 4.45
CA LEU A 82 -10.78 -1.89 4.89
C LEU A 82 -9.40 -1.53 5.43
N THR A 83 -9.22 -1.62 6.74
CA THR A 83 -7.92 -1.44 7.37
C THR A 83 -7.35 -2.80 7.77
N TYR A 84 -6.05 -2.95 7.57
CA TYR A 84 -5.32 -4.12 8.06
C TYR A 84 -4.82 -3.81 9.46
N GLY A 85 -5.11 -4.68 10.42
CA GLY A 85 -4.49 -4.60 11.74
C GLY A 85 -2.97 -4.84 11.65
N LEU A 86 -2.23 -4.35 12.65
CA LEU A 86 -0.81 -4.67 12.78
C LEU A 86 -0.63 -6.17 13.01
N ASN A 87 0.24 -6.81 12.23
CA ASN A 87 0.66 -8.17 12.50
C ASN A 87 1.82 -8.14 13.51
N LEU A 88 1.51 -8.42 14.78
CA LEU A 88 2.50 -8.45 15.87
C LEU A 88 3.43 -9.67 15.80
N TYR A 89 3.08 -10.66 15.02
CA TYR A 89 3.83 -11.93 14.92
C TYR A 89 4.82 -11.95 13.75
N GLY A 90 4.94 -10.87 13.01
CA GLY A 90 5.83 -10.80 11.85
C GLY A 90 5.21 -11.42 10.58
N GLY A 91 6.04 -11.96 9.71
CA GLY A 91 5.60 -12.65 8.49
C GLY A 91 5.87 -11.90 7.18
N SER A 92 6.16 -10.61 7.22
CA SER A 92 6.66 -9.86 6.07
C SER A 92 7.85 -8.98 6.47
N ARG A 93 8.72 -8.66 5.52
CA ARG A 93 9.94 -7.85 5.73
C ARG A 93 10.83 -8.43 6.84
N ILE A 94 11.16 -9.70 6.70
CA ILE A 94 11.95 -10.44 7.68
C ILE A 94 13.43 -10.02 7.57
N ILE A 95 14.02 -9.64 8.71
CA ILE A 95 15.48 -9.45 8.83
C ILE A 95 16.06 -10.73 9.40
N SER A 96 17.05 -11.29 8.72
CA SER A 96 17.77 -12.49 9.19
C SER A 96 19.26 -12.23 9.32
N ILE A 97 19.89 -12.96 10.24
CA ILE A 97 21.33 -12.94 10.43
C ILE A 97 21.91 -14.24 9.88
N SER A 98 22.90 -14.14 9.00
CA SER A 98 23.58 -15.33 8.47
C SER A 98 24.26 -16.12 9.59
N SER A 99 24.11 -17.44 9.58
CA SER A 99 24.83 -18.34 10.51
C SER A 99 26.36 -18.28 10.37
N GLU A 100 26.83 -17.82 9.22
CA GLU A 100 28.26 -17.70 8.91
C GLU A 100 28.88 -16.35 9.33
N THR A 101 28.06 -15.43 9.88
CA THR A 101 28.61 -14.14 10.30
C THR A 101 29.60 -14.27 11.44
N ARG A 102 30.68 -13.50 11.39
CA ARG A 102 31.64 -13.38 12.49
C ARG A 102 31.20 -12.40 13.58
N TYR A 103 30.10 -11.66 13.35
CA TYR A 103 29.67 -10.55 14.20
C TYR A 103 28.17 -10.62 14.54
N PRO A 104 27.64 -11.75 15.05
CA PRO A 104 26.22 -11.89 15.30
C PRO A 104 25.68 -10.89 16.32
N GLU A 105 26.49 -10.58 17.35
CA GLU A 105 26.10 -9.58 18.37
C GLU A 105 26.03 -8.16 17.81
N LEU A 106 26.95 -7.81 16.89
CA LEU A 106 26.90 -6.51 16.21
C LEU A 106 25.67 -6.41 15.31
N CYS A 107 25.35 -7.46 14.56
CA CYS A 107 24.13 -7.52 13.76
C CYS A 107 22.88 -7.31 14.61
N MET A 108 22.79 -8.00 15.77
CA MET A 108 21.66 -7.79 16.70
C MET A 108 21.62 -6.38 17.27
N LYS A 109 22.76 -5.77 17.58
CA LYS A 109 22.80 -4.36 18.05
C LYS A 109 22.27 -3.40 16.97
N ILE A 110 22.62 -3.62 15.71
CA ILE A 110 22.11 -2.82 14.59
C ILE A 110 20.59 -2.99 14.46
N ILE A 111 20.10 -4.23 14.46
CA ILE A 111 18.65 -4.51 14.37
C ILE A 111 17.90 -3.86 15.53
N ASN A 112 18.38 -4.01 16.76
CA ASN A 112 17.78 -3.40 17.91
C ASN A 112 17.80 -1.86 17.86
N TRP A 113 18.92 -1.27 17.37
CA TRP A 113 18.99 0.18 17.18
C TRP A 113 18.00 0.65 16.11
N MET A 114 17.85 -0.04 14.98
CA MET A 114 16.86 0.28 13.96
C MET A 114 15.42 0.27 14.50
N ALA A 115 15.16 -0.50 15.55
CA ALA A 115 13.88 -0.57 16.24
C ALA A 115 13.69 0.54 17.31
N THR A 116 14.67 1.40 17.55
CA THR A 116 14.50 2.57 18.42
C THR A 116 13.87 3.74 17.65
N PRO A 117 13.24 4.72 18.36
CA PRO A 117 12.74 5.94 17.72
C PRO A 117 13.79 6.68 16.90
N GLU A 118 15.00 6.86 17.44
CA GLU A 118 16.11 7.47 16.74
C GLU A 118 16.52 6.68 15.50
N GLY A 119 16.70 5.36 15.64
CA GLY A 119 17.05 4.48 14.53
C GLY A 119 16.01 4.51 13.42
N ARG A 120 14.72 4.51 13.78
CA ARG A 120 13.63 4.62 12.82
C ARG A 120 13.69 5.93 12.04
N MET A 121 13.85 7.05 12.73
CA MET A 121 13.98 8.36 12.08
C MET A 121 15.19 8.45 11.16
N ILE A 122 16.33 7.91 11.57
CA ILE A 122 17.55 7.92 10.75
C ILE A 122 17.40 7.01 9.53
N CYS A 123 16.84 5.83 9.68
CA CYS A 123 16.59 4.90 8.57
C CYS A 123 15.65 5.51 7.52
N GLU A 124 14.65 6.28 7.93
CA GLU A 124 13.65 6.87 7.05
C GLU A 124 14.10 8.20 6.43
N TYR A 125 14.73 9.06 7.24
CA TYR A 125 15.00 10.45 6.87
C TYR A 125 16.49 10.78 6.75
N GLY A 126 17.38 9.82 7.02
CA GLY A 126 18.83 10.04 6.97
C GLY A 126 19.39 10.66 8.25
N PRO A 127 20.61 11.24 8.21
CA PRO A 127 21.32 11.70 9.40
C PRO A 127 20.63 12.93 10.04
N ARG A 128 20.39 12.86 11.35
CA ARG A 128 19.90 13.99 12.12
C ARG A 128 20.85 15.19 12.06
N GLY A 129 20.31 16.40 12.01
CA GLY A 129 21.06 17.65 11.84
C GLY A 129 21.54 17.89 10.40
N VAL A 130 21.28 16.98 9.47
CA VAL A 130 21.64 17.09 8.05
C VAL A 130 20.38 17.10 7.17
N THR A 131 19.57 16.07 7.26
CA THR A 131 18.33 15.93 6.49
C THR A 131 17.07 16.21 7.29
N TRP A 132 17.13 16.06 8.60
CA TRP A 132 16.03 16.36 9.52
C TRP A 132 16.58 16.73 10.91
N ASP A 133 15.76 17.37 11.74
CA ASP A 133 16.05 17.63 13.15
C ASP A 133 14.75 17.90 13.93
N TYR A 134 14.85 18.13 15.23
CA TYR A 134 13.78 18.63 16.07
C TYR A 134 13.90 20.14 16.28
N ASP A 135 12.79 20.84 16.28
CA ASP A 135 12.73 22.27 16.66
C ASP A 135 12.86 22.45 18.20
N GLU A 136 12.82 23.70 18.66
CA GLU A 136 12.89 24.05 20.07
C GLU A 136 11.75 23.47 20.94
N ASN A 137 10.65 23.05 20.30
CA ASN A 137 9.49 22.41 20.94
C ASN A 137 9.55 20.89 20.85
N GLY A 138 10.64 20.31 20.33
CA GLY A 138 10.80 18.87 20.13
C GLY A 138 9.97 18.31 18.96
N LYS A 139 9.52 19.15 18.04
CA LYS A 139 8.78 18.71 16.86
C LYS A 139 9.73 18.48 15.67
N PRO A 140 9.58 17.36 14.95
CA PRO A 140 10.46 17.05 13.83
C PRO A 140 10.19 17.96 12.64
N TYR A 141 11.25 18.22 11.89
CA TYR A 141 11.16 18.91 10.60
C TYR A 141 12.22 18.38 9.63
N LEU A 142 11.94 18.46 8.33
CA LEU A 142 12.93 18.22 7.29
C LEU A 142 13.71 19.51 7.02
N THR A 143 15.03 19.38 6.85
CA THR A 143 15.85 20.48 6.35
C THR A 143 15.61 20.70 4.86
N GLU A 144 16.16 21.76 4.27
CA GLU A 144 16.10 21.96 2.82
C GLU A 144 16.68 20.76 2.06
N LEU A 145 17.80 20.19 2.54
CA LEU A 145 18.37 18.99 1.96
C LEU A 145 17.43 17.77 2.14
N GLY A 146 16.80 17.65 3.30
CA GLY A 146 15.84 16.58 3.57
C GLY A 146 14.61 16.63 2.66
N LEU A 147 14.08 17.80 2.41
CA LEU A 147 13.00 18.02 1.43
C LEU A 147 13.45 17.62 0.02
N ALA A 148 14.61 18.10 -0.43
CA ALA A 148 15.15 17.72 -1.73
C ALA A 148 15.38 16.19 -1.86
N CYS A 149 15.81 15.53 -0.80
CA CYS A 149 15.96 14.06 -0.77
C CYS A 149 14.63 13.32 -0.87
N LYS A 150 13.53 13.90 -0.35
CA LYS A 150 12.20 13.31 -0.48
C LYS A 150 11.62 13.49 -1.88
N GLU A 151 11.93 14.60 -2.54
CA GLU A 151 11.54 14.85 -3.93
C GLU A 151 12.34 13.96 -4.92
N ASP A 152 13.65 13.85 -4.71
CA ASP A 152 14.53 12.99 -5.51
C ASP A 152 15.55 12.28 -4.62
N MET A 153 15.39 10.97 -4.50
CA MET A 153 16.28 10.11 -3.73
C MET A 153 17.72 10.08 -4.27
N ASN A 154 17.96 10.51 -5.52
CA ASN A 154 19.32 10.65 -6.08
C ASN A 154 19.98 11.97 -5.68
N THR A 155 19.34 12.78 -4.85
CA THR A 155 19.94 14.01 -4.30
C THR A 155 21.25 13.70 -3.60
N GLN A 156 22.29 14.47 -3.96
CA GLN A 156 23.62 14.30 -3.38
C GLN A 156 23.64 14.74 -1.91
N MET A 157 24.20 13.88 -1.07
CA MET A 157 24.36 14.17 0.35
C MET A 157 25.47 15.22 0.59
N SER A 158 25.34 15.93 1.71
CA SER A 158 26.32 16.92 2.19
C SER A 158 26.56 16.75 3.69
N GLY A 159 27.24 17.71 4.33
CA GLY A 159 27.45 17.67 5.78
C GLY A 159 28.42 16.56 6.25
N GLY A 160 29.38 16.19 5.41
CA GLY A 160 30.36 15.15 5.71
C GLY A 160 29.95 13.75 5.20
N TYR A 161 28.81 13.62 4.59
CA TYR A 161 28.34 12.41 3.91
C TYR A 161 28.61 12.48 2.41
N SER A 162 28.81 11.34 1.77
CA SER A 162 29.07 11.21 0.34
C SER A 162 28.05 10.26 -0.31
N GLY A 163 27.87 10.37 -1.62
CA GLY A 163 26.89 9.60 -2.37
C GLY A 163 25.51 10.26 -2.36
N THR A 164 24.52 9.53 -2.79
CA THR A 164 23.13 9.97 -2.82
C THR A 164 22.37 9.55 -1.58
N PHE A 165 21.22 10.14 -1.34
CA PHE A 165 20.33 9.71 -0.25
C PHE A 165 19.91 8.23 -0.41
N ALA A 166 19.64 7.79 -1.65
CA ALA A 166 19.30 6.40 -1.96
C ALA A 166 20.39 5.38 -1.59
N ASP A 167 21.66 5.78 -1.55
CA ASP A 167 22.77 4.88 -1.19
C ASP A 167 22.69 4.40 0.27
N GLY A 168 22.04 5.14 1.14
CA GLY A 168 21.85 4.83 2.55
C GLY A 168 20.48 4.25 2.87
N THR A 169 19.43 5.02 2.67
CA THR A 169 18.07 4.71 3.15
C THR A 169 17.47 3.46 2.53
N ASN A 170 17.56 3.29 1.22
CA ASN A 170 16.98 2.12 0.53
C ASN A 170 17.53 0.76 0.99
N LYS A 171 18.64 0.74 1.70
CA LYS A 171 19.24 -0.50 2.19
C LYS A 171 18.89 -0.82 3.64
N MET A 172 18.27 0.13 4.33
CA MET A 172 17.89 0.00 5.74
C MET A 172 16.37 0.10 5.96
N ASP A 173 15.60 0.22 4.89
CA ASP A 173 14.14 0.44 4.89
C ASP A 173 13.31 -0.83 5.12
N TYR A 174 13.83 -1.82 5.85
CA TYR A 174 13.07 -3.03 6.19
C TYR A 174 12.58 -3.06 7.63
N VAL A 175 12.60 -1.93 8.30
CA VAL A 175 12.06 -1.84 9.66
C VAL A 175 10.54 -1.74 9.57
N THR A 176 9.85 -2.71 10.17
CA THR A 176 8.40 -2.88 10.11
C THR A 176 7.65 -1.97 11.11
N TRP A 177 8.02 -0.72 11.20
CA TRP A 177 7.26 0.22 12.00
C TRP A 177 6.19 0.87 11.14
N ASP A 178 5.00 1.00 11.71
CA ASP A 178 3.98 1.85 11.14
C ASP A 178 4.45 3.31 11.19
N LEU A 179 4.53 3.95 10.03
CA LEU A 179 4.94 5.35 9.94
C LEU A 179 3.95 6.28 10.67
N ASP A 180 2.68 5.91 10.73
CA ASP A 180 1.65 6.68 11.41
C ASP A 180 1.62 6.45 12.93
N ALA A 181 2.46 5.53 13.44
CA ALA A 181 2.64 5.38 14.87
C ALA A 181 3.25 6.65 15.50
N ALA A 182 2.81 6.97 16.71
CA ALA A 182 3.35 8.09 17.46
C ALA A 182 4.84 7.89 17.73
N ASN A 183 5.65 8.91 17.44
CA ASN A 183 7.05 8.94 17.80
C ASN A 183 7.18 9.51 19.21
N PRO A 184 7.63 8.73 20.22
CA PRO A 184 7.70 9.18 21.60
C PRO A 184 8.65 10.38 21.80
N ASP A 185 9.61 10.57 20.90
CA ASP A 185 10.61 11.65 20.97
C ASP A 185 10.16 12.94 20.24
N SER A 186 8.98 12.95 19.63
CA SER A 186 8.53 14.02 18.71
C SER A 186 7.44 14.94 19.29
N ASN A 187 7.21 14.90 20.58
CA ASN A 187 6.18 15.72 21.25
C ASN A 187 4.81 15.65 20.55
N GLY A 188 4.33 14.43 20.26
CA GLY A 188 3.01 14.13 19.73
C GLY A 188 2.91 13.98 18.22
N GLU A 189 3.99 14.14 17.47
CA GLU A 189 4.02 13.86 16.05
C GLU A 189 4.25 12.35 15.80
N THR A 190 3.87 11.90 14.61
CA THR A 190 4.13 10.51 14.17
C THR A 190 5.51 10.38 13.52
N TYR A 191 5.87 9.16 13.11
CA TYR A 191 7.06 8.97 12.27
C TYR A 191 6.85 9.43 10.82
N ASN A 192 5.62 9.67 10.38
CA ASN A 192 5.30 10.07 9.01
C ASN A 192 5.45 11.59 8.82
N TYR A 193 6.47 12.01 8.06
CA TYR A 193 6.72 13.43 7.79
C TYR A 193 5.54 14.15 7.15
N ALA A 194 4.72 13.46 6.37
CA ALA A 194 3.55 14.05 5.73
C ALA A 194 2.46 14.48 6.73
N THR A 195 2.52 14.00 7.96
CA THR A 195 1.61 14.40 9.05
C THR A 195 2.19 15.50 9.94
N TRP A 196 3.50 15.79 9.84
CA TRP A 196 4.14 16.79 10.69
C TRP A 196 3.59 18.20 10.47
N ALA A 197 3.37 18.91 11.56
CA ALA A 197 2.90 20.29 11.50
C ALA A 197 3.87 21.22 10.74
N SER A 198 5.18 20.95 10.82
CA SER A 198 6.23 21.68 10.09
C SER A 198 6.06 21.51 8.56
N TYR A 199 5.83 20.28 8.11
CA TYR A 199 5.63 19.96 6.68
C TYR A 199 4.30 20.53 6.18
N ASN A 200 3.22 20.27 6.88
CA ASN A 200 1.89 20.73 6.50
C ASN A 200 1.79 22.27 6.41
N LYS A 201 2.52 22.98 7.24
CA LYS A 201 2.55 24.45 7.20
C LYS A 201 3.19 24.99 5.90
N MET A 202 4.19 24.28 5.35
CA MET A 202 4.85 24.65 4.11
C MET A 202 4.06 24.25 2.86
N HIS A 203 3.29 23.17 2.97
CA HIS A 203 2.57 22.55 1.84
C HIS A 203 1.06 22.85 1.85
N THR A 204 0.64 23.96 2.46
CA THR A 204 -0.74 24.46 2.31
C THR A 204 -0.97 24.92 0.87
N SER A 205 -2.06 24.49 0.28
CA SER A 205 -2.47 24.95 -1.04
C SER A 205 -3.94 25.29 -1.06
N TYR A 206 -4.32 26.27 -1.90
CA TYR A 206 -5.73 26.60 -2.09
C TYR A 206 -6.56 25.39 -2.58
N ILE A 207 -5.92 24.41 -3.24
CA ILE A 207 -6.61 23.20 -3.71
C ILE A 207 -6.91 22.30 -2.51
N LEU A 208 -5.98 22.15 -1.57
CA LEU A 208 -6.24 21.43 -0.33
C LEU A 208 -7.34 22.11 0.49
N ASP A 209 -7.30 23.43 0.59
CA ASP A 209 -8.34 24.21 1.28
C ASP A 209 -9.69 24.05 0.59
N ASN A 210 -9.74 24.07 -0.74
CA ASN A 210 -10.96 23.80 -1.51
C ASN A 210 -11.46 22.36 -1.30
N TRP A 211 -10.58 21.36 -1.25
CA TRP A 211 -10.95 19.98 -0.94
C TRP A 211 -11.54 19.88 0.48
N LYS A 212 -10.92 20.54 1.47
CA LYS A 212 -11.43 20.59 2.86
C LYS A 212 -12.81 21.24 2.94
N GLU A 213 -13.00 22.38 2.25
CA GLU A 213 -14.27 23.07 2.19
C GLU A 213 -15.35 22.21 1.52
N PHE A 214 -15.02 21.57 0.40
CA PHE A 214 -15.95 20.72 -0.34
C PHE A 214 -16.36 19.46 0.43
N THR A 215 -15.41 18.82 1.10
CA THR A 215 -15.63 17.53 1.78
C THR A 215 -16.10 17.69 3.23
N GLY A 216 -15.77 18.81 3.87
CA GLY A 216 -16.00 19.05 5.31
C GLY A 216 -14.97 18.36 6.22
N PHE A 217 -13.92 17.72 5.68
CA PHE A 217 -12.89 17.06 6.44
C PHE A 217 -11.60 17.90 6.50
N GLY A 218 -10.90 17.84 7.63
CA GLY A 218 -9.63 18.54 7.83
C GLY A 218 -8.47 17.93 7.05
N SER A 219 -8.54 16.62 6.79
CA SER A 219 -7.56 15.86 6.00
C SER A 219 -8.19 14.60 5.39
N PRO A 220 -7.56 13.97 4.39
CA PRO A 220 -7.94 12.64 3.92
C PRO A 220 -7.97 11.57 5.02
N TYR A 221 -7.12 11.70 6.02
CA TYR A 221 -7.07 10.81 7.19
C TYR A 221 -8.33 10.96 8.04
N ASP A 222 -8.76 12.21 8.36
CA ASP A 222 -9.99 12.46 9.11
C ASP A 222 -11.21 11.88 8.41
N TYR A 223 -11.23 11.94 7.07
CA TYR A 223 -12.27 11.29 6.28
C TYR A 223 -12.26 9.78 6.49
N MET A 224 -11.10 9.13 6.36
CA MET A 224 -10.99 7.68 6.53
C MET A 224 -11.38 7.24 7.94
N GLU A 225 -10.95 7.95 8.97
CA GLU A 225 -11.34 7.65 10.35
C GLU A 225 -12.85 7.80 10.62
N SER A 226 -13.50 8.74 9.95
CA SER A 226 -14.94 8.99 10.11
C SER A 226 -15.81 7.87 9.50
N ARG A 227 -15.24 7.01 8.64
CA ARG A 227 -15.99 5.96 7.93
C ARG A 227 -16.00 4.66 8.72
N PRO A 228 -17.07 3.85 8.56
CA PRO A 228 -17.03 2.47 9.03
C PRO A 228 -15.84 1.73 8.43
N HIS A 229 -15.03 1.11 9.26
CA HIS A 229 -13.88 0.34 8.81
C HIS A 229 -13.88 -1.05 9.45
N CYS A 230 -13.39 -2.01 8.67
CA CYS A 230 -13.15 -3.35 9.13
C CYS A 230 -11.68 -3.49 9.52
N VAL A 231 -11.43 -3.79 10.79
CA VAL A 231 -10.07 -4.09 11.27
C VAL A 231 -9.86 -5.59 11.20
N ILE A 232 -8.84 -6.02 10.46
CA ILE A 232 -8.42 -7.41 10.47
C ILE A 232 -7.54 -7.61 11.70
N VAL A 233 -8.03 -8.42 12.59
CA VAL A 233 -7.33 -8.71 13.84
C VAL A 233 -6.12 -9.58 13.59
N SER A 234 -4.99 -9.22 14.20
CA SER A 234 -3.76 -10.01 14.14
C SER A 234 -3.83 -11.16 15.14
N ILE A 235 -3.65 -12.37 14.63
CA ILE A 235 -3.55 -13.61 15.43
C ILE A 235 -2.31 -14.39 15.00
N ASP A 236 -1.78 -15.20 15.91
CA ASP A 236 -0.74 -16.19 15.57
C ASP A 236 -1.40 -17.41 14.87
N TYR A 237 -1.50 -17.31 13.57
CA TYR A 237 -2.13 -18.34 12.74
C TYR A 237 -1.29 -18.62 11.50
N SER A 238 -0.95 -19.90 11.31
CA SER A 238 -0.30 -20.41 10.11
C SER A 238 -1.26 -21.31 9.34
N PRO A 239 -1.52 -21.02 8.06
CA PRO A 239 -2.36 -21.87 7.22
C PRO A 239 -1.80 -23.29 7.11
N MET A 240 -2.68 -24.27 6.97
CA MET A 240 -2.27 -25.63 6.68
C MET A 240 -1.59 -25.70 5.31
N PRO A 241 -0.45 -26.41 5.18
CA PRO A 241 0.19 -26.56 3.89
C PRO A 241 -0.75 -27.26 2.89
N MET A 242 -0.79 -26.75 1.66
CA MET A 242 -1.47 -27.45 0.57
C MET A 242 -0.64 -28.67 0.16
N GLY A 243 -1.32 -29.81 -0.07
CA GLY A 243 -0.70 -30.95 -0.73
C GLY A 243 -0.34 -30.62 -2.19
N GLU A 244 0.63 -31.35 -2.75
CA GLU A 244 1.13 -31.09 -4.12
C GLU A 244 0.02 -31.10 -5.19
N GLU A 245 -0.94 -32.01 -5.11
CA GLU A 245 -2.06 -32.10 -6.05
C GLU A 245 -2.95 -30.85 -5.98
N LEU A 246 -3.29 -30.38 -4.78
CA LEU A 246 -4.11 -29.18 -4.59
C LEU A 246 -3.35 -27.93 -5.03
N LEU A 247 -2.05 -27.85 -4.76
CA LEU A 247 -1.21 -26.73 -5.21
C LEU A 247 -1.20 -26.62 -6.74
N GLN A 248 -1.06 -27.74 -7.46
CA GLN A 248 -1.13 -27.75 -8.92
C GLN A 248 -2.50 -27.27 -9.43
N LYS A 249 -3.60 -27.73 -8.82
CA LYS A 249 -4.95 -27.25 -9.15
C LYS A 249 -5.07 -25.75 -8.89
N TRP A 250 -4.54 -25.28 -7.77
CA TRP A 250 -4.55 -23.85 -7.41
C TRP A 250 -3.83 -22.98 -8.44
N GLU A 251 -2.65 -23.39 -8.88
CA GLU A 251 -1.88 -22.68 -9.92
C GLU A 251 -2.63 -22.64 -11.25
N GLN A 252 -3.20 -23.78 -11.68
CA GLN A 252 -4.00 -23.86 -12.91
C GLN A 252 -5.25 -22.97 -12.86
N VAL A 253 -6.01 -23.06 -11.75
CA VAL A 253 -7.21 -22.25 -11.55
C VAL A 253 -6.88 -20.76 -11.49
N SER A 254 -5.83 -20.39 -10.76
CA SER A 254 -5.37 -19.00 -10.69
C SER A 254 -4.96 -18.45 -12.06
N GLY A 255 -4.24 -19.24 -12.83
CA GLY A 255 -3.87 -18.89 -14.22
C GLY A 255 -5.08 -18.64 -15.11
N ILE A 256 -6.08 -19.55 -15.06
CA ILE A 256 -7.33 -19.40 -15.81
C ILE A 256 -8.08 -18.14 -15.38
N ILE A 257 -8.24 -17.90 -14.09
CA ILE A 257 -8.96 -16.72 -13.59
C ILE A 257 -8.24 -15.45 -14.05
N THR A 258 -6.94 -15.37 -13.93
CA THR A 258 -6.15 -14.21 -14.36
C THR A 258 -6.30 -13.94 -15.85
N GLU A 259 -6.08 -14.96 -16.69
CA GLU A 259 -6.17 -14.83 -18.13
C GLU A 259 -7.57 -14.37 -18.60
N TYR A 260 -8.60 -15.04 -18.09
CA TYR A 260 -9.97 -14.74 -18.48
C TYR A 260 -10.51 -13.44 -17.90
N SER A 261 -9.97 -12.99 -16.76
CA SER A 261 -10.31 -11.67 -16.20
C SER A 261 -9.86 -10.56 -17.14
N TRP A 262 -8.64 -10.61 -17.64
CA TRP A 262 -8.16 -9.64 -18.61
C TRP A 262 -8.92 -9.72 -19.95
N LYS A 263 -9.23 -10.92 -20.44
CA LYS A 263 -10.09 -11.09 -21.60
C LYS A 263 -11.47 -10.46 -21.40
N ALA A 264 -12.07 -10.66 -20.23
CA ALA A 264 -13.37 -10.06 -19.90
C ALA A 264 -13.30 -8.54 -19.80
N ILE A 265 -12.25 -8.00 -19.18
CA ILE A 265 -12.03 -6.54 -19.11
C ILE A 265 -11.94 -5.94 -20.52
N TYR A 266 -11.24 -6.58 -21.45
CA TYR A 266 -11.08 -6.10 -22.82
C TYR A 266 -12.20 -6.52 -23.78
N ALA A 267 -13.28 -7.09 -23.29
CA ALA A 267 -14.44 -7.39 -24.11
C ALA A 267 -15.10 -6.12 -24.66
N ARG A 268 -15.44 -6.13 -25.95
CA ARG A 268 -15.99 -4.97 -26.66
C ARG A 268 -17.49 -4.77 -26.48
N SER A 269 -18.16 -5.73 -25.85
CA SER A 269 -19.59 -5.67 -25.58
C SER A 269 -19.95 -6.46 -24.33
N ASP A 270 -21.10 -6.16 -23.74
CA ASP A 270 -21.62 -6.90 -22.58
C ASP A 270 -21.85 -8.37 -22.91
N LYS A 271 -22.35 -8.67 -24.11
CA LYS A 271 -22.54 -10.05 -24.56
C LYS A 271 -21.23 -10.84 -24.63
N GLU A 272 -20.18 -10.21 -25.13
CA GLU A 272 -18.85 -10.81 -25.18
C GLU A 272 -18.28 -11.02 -23.77
N PHE A 273 -18.41 -10.02 -22.89
CA PHE A 273 -18.04 -10.12 -21.49
C PHE A 273 -18.71 -11.32 -20.81
N ASP A 274 -20.04 -11.44 -20.94
CA ASP A 274 -20.80 -12.51 -20.31
C ASP A 274 -20.38 -13.89 -20.84
N ALA A 275 -20.09 -14.01 -22.13
CA ALA A 275 -19.59 -15.24 -22.74
C ALA A 275 -18.21 -15.65 -22.19
N ILE A 276 -17.29 -14.69 -22.07
CA ILE A 276 -15.94 -14.92 -21.52
C ILE A 276 -16.03 -15.33 -20.04
N VAL A 277 -16.88 -14.68 -19.25
CA VAL A 277 -17.10 -15.04 -17.84
C VAL A 277 -17.68 -16.46 -17.71
N ALA A 278 -18.62 -16.85 -18.57
CA ALA A 278 -19.17 -18.20 -18.57
C ALA A 278 -18.10 -19.26 -18.92
N GLU A 279 -17.24 -18.96 -19.90
CA GLU A 279 -16.12 -19.82 -20.27
C GLU A 279 -15.09 -19.92 -19.12
N MET A 280 -14.73 -18.82 -18.47
CA MET A 280 -13.88 -18.79 -17.27
C MET A 280 -14.38 -19.78 -16.22
N LYS A 281 -15.66 -19.63 -15.83
CA LYS A 281 -16.28 -20.51 -14.83
C LYS A 281 -16.20 -21.99 -15.20
N THR A 282 -16.49 -22.30 -16.46
CA THR A 282 -16.45 -23.68 -16.95
C THR A 282 -15.04 -24.27 -16.88
N LYS A 283 -14.03 -23.52 -17.32
CA LYS A 283 -12.63 -23.96 -17.30
C LYS A 283 -12.09 -24.07 -15.87
N ALA A 284 -12.35 -23.07 -15.02
CA ALA A 284 -11.93 -23.12 -13.62
C ALA A 284 -12.54 -24.33 -12.88
N ALA A 285 -13.83 -24.60 -13.08
CA ALA A 285 -14.49 -25.75 -12.52
C ALA A 285 -13.86 -27.08 -12.97
N ALA A 286 -13.54 -27.19 -14.26
CA ALA A 286 -12.87 -28.38 -14.80
C ALA A 286 -11.43 -28.58 -14.30
N SER A 287 -10.78 -27.52 -13.80
CA SER A 287 -9.41 -27.55 -13.28
C SER A 287 -9.32 -27.65 -11.75
N GLY A 288 -10.43 -27.89 -11.06
CA GLY A 288 -10.41 -28.11 -9.60
C GLY A 288 -10.76 -26.90 -8.76
N TYR A 289 -11.50 -25.91 -9.31
CA TYR A 289 -11.93 -24.73 -8.56
C TYR A 289 -12.66 -25.06 -7.27
N ASN A 290 -13.53 -26.07 -7.28
CA ASN A 290 -14.32 -26.41 -6.09
C ASN A 290 -13.43 -26.91 -4.94
N GLU A 291 -12.40 -27.70 -5.24
CA GLU A 291 -11.44 -28.19 -4.24
C GLU A 291 -10.62 -27.04 -3.65
N CYS A 292 -10.24 -26.05 -4.49
CA CYS A 292 -9.57 -24.84 -4.03
C CYS A 292 -10.47 -24.00 -3.11
N VAL A 293 -11.76 -23.87 -3.44
CA VAL A 293 -12.75 -23.16 -2.61
C VAL A 293 -12.97 -23.90 -1.29
N GLU A 294 -13.11 -25.23 -1.31
CA GLU A 294 -13.27 -26.02 -0.10
C GLU A 294 -12.09 -25.83 0.86
N TYR A 295 -10.86 -25.91 0.37
CA TYR A 295 -9.66 -25.61 1.17
C TYR A 295 -9.72 -24.21 1.76
N SER A 296 -10.04 -23.18 0.95
CA SER A 296 -10.12 -21.79 1.42
C SER A 296 -11.16 -21.59 2.51
N LEU A 297 -12.32 -22.23 2.39
CA LEU A 297 -13.38 -22.18 3.41
C LEU A 297 -12.97 -22.89 4.71
N GLN A 298 -12.27 -24.03 4.61
CA GLN A 298 -11.73 -24.72 5.77
C GLN A 298 -10.67 -23.88 6.48
N GLU A 299 -9.77 -23.19 5.73
CA GLU A 299 -8.78 -22.28 6.31
C GLU A 299 -9.43 -21.07 6.96
N ALA A 300 -10.44 -20.48 6.33
CA ALA A 300 -11.19 -19.36 6.91
C ALA A 300 -11.89 -19.78 8.23
N ALA A 301 -12.47 -20.96 8.28
CA ALA A 301 -13.10 -21.49 9.50
C ALA A 301 -12.07 -21.74 10.62
N ARG A 302 -10.89 -22.30 10.30
CA ARG A 302 -9.80 -22.49 11.27
C ARG A 302 -9.26 -21.17 11.80
N ARG A 303 -9.05 -20.21 10.91
CA ARG A 303 -8.61 -18.88 11.29
C ARG A 303 -9.64 -18.21 12.22
N LYS A 304 -10.92 -18.29 11.86
CA LYS A 304 -12.01 -17.76 12.69
C LYS A 304 -12.05 -18.39 14.08
N ALA A 305 -11.86 -19.71 14.16
CA ALA A 305 -11.80 -20.40 15.45
C ALA A 305 -10.61 -19.93 16.32
N ALA A 306 -9.44 -19.72 15.69
CA ALA A 306 -8.28 -19.17 16.40
C ALA A 306 -8.49 -17.71 16.86
N GLU A 307 -9.18 -16.89 16.06
CA GLU A 307 -9.59 -15.55 16.45
C GLU A 307 -10.55 -15.58 17.65
N ASP A 308 -11.56 -16.44 17.60
CA ASP A 308 -12.56 -16.56 18.67
C ASP A 308 -11.93 -17.06 20.00
N GLU A 309 -10.90 -17.90 19.94
CA GLU A 309 -10.15 -18.34 21.13
C GLU A 309 -9.41 -17.18 21.80
N VAL A 310 -8.79 -16.30 21.02
CA VAL A 310 -8.03 -15.13 21.54
C VAL A 310 -8.96 -14.05 22.11
N TYR A 311 -10.15 -13.89 21.55
CA TYR A 311 -11.07 -12.80 21.92
C TYR A 311 -12.28 -13.24 22.75
N SER A 312 -12.31 -14.50 23.20
CA SER A 312 -13.38 -15.02 24.07
C SER A 312 -13.15 -14.77 25.56
N ASP A 313 -12.01 -14.19 25.92
CA ASP A 313 -11.65 -13.71 27.26
C ASP A 313 -11.80 -12.16 27.34
#